data_b28bc235891b19f5c50bc57a50d15794
#
_entry.id   b28bc235891b19f5c50bc57a50d15794
#
_cell.length_a   1.000
_cell.length_b   1.000
_cell.length_c   1.000
_cell.angle_alpha   90.00
_cell.angle_beta   90.00
_cell.angle_gamma   90.00
#
_symmetry.space_group_name_H-M   'P 1'
#
loop_
_entity.id
_entity.type
_entity.pdbx_description
1 polymer ?
#
loop_
_entity_poly.entity_id
_entity_poly.type
_entity_poly.pdbx_seq_one_letter_code
_entity_poly.pdbx_strand_id
1 'polypeptide(L)'
;MRRLFFGLGIVLCTTGYTQAQFKNLIIATQVEGVYPPLEPSIAINRKDPKNIVAGVVLDRVIYTKDGGLSWKTTQLQSAFGVYGDPAVISDVKGDFYYFHLADPSGQGRSNDAWLDRIVVQKSTDGGESW
;
A
#
# COMPACT_ATOMS: atom_id res chain seq x y z
N MET A 1 42.88 -58.64 -28.28
CA MET A 1 42.20 -58.19 -27.05
C MET A 1 42.02 -56.69 -27.15
N ARG A 2 40.77 -56.20 -27.40
CA ARG A 2 40.43 -54.75 -27.44
C ARG A 2 39.89 -54.37 -26.07
N ARG A 3 40.56 -53.47 -25.37
CA ARG A 3 40.08 -52.93 -24.08
C ARG A 3 39.17 -51.72 -24.37
N LEU A 4 37.86 -51.84 -24.04
CA LEU A 4 36.94 -50.75 -24.03
C LEU A 4 37.15 -49.94 -22.71
N PHE A 5 37.50 -48.67 -22.83
CA PHE A 5 37.46 -47.73 -21.70
C PHE A 5 36.07 -47.07 -21.67
N PHE A 6 35.30 -47.38 -20.63
CA PHE A 6 34.10 -46.62 -20.30
C PHE A 6 34.49 -45.38 -19.48
N GLY A 7 34.41 -44.24 -20.10
CA GLY A 7 34.55 -42.95 -19.39
C GLY A 7 33.25 -42.61 -18.67
N LEU A 8 33.32 -42.60 -17.31
CA LEU A 8 32.21 -42.14 -16.47
C LEU A 8 32.21 -40.61 -16.42
N GLY A 9 31.33 -39.99 -17.19
CA GLY A 9 31.13 -38.55 -17.16
C GLY A 9 30.32 -38.14 -15.91
N ILE A 10 30.97 -37.43 -14.97
CA ILE A 10 30.27 -36.83 -13.83
C ILE A 10 29.63 -35.52 -14.30
N VAL A 11 28.28 -35.48 -14.39
CA VAL A 11 27.54 -34.26 -14.60
C VAL A 11 27.39 -33.54 -13.27
N LEU A 12 28.18 -32.49 -13.05
CA LEU A 12 27.95 -31.55 -11.93
C LEU A 12 26.72 -30.70 -12.24
N CYS A 13 25.56 -31.03 -11.63
CA CYS A 13 24.44 -30.14 -11.52
C CYS A 13 24.74 -29.05 -10.50
N THR A 14 25.18 -27.88 -10.95
CA THR A 14 25.22 -26.67 -10.12
C THR A 14 23.79 -26.16 -9.94
N THR A 15 23.18 -26.43 -8.79
CA THR A 15 21.92 -25.77 -8.39
C THR A 15 22.25 -24.31 -8.06
N GLY A 16 22.04 -23.42 -9.03
CA GLY A 16 22.11 -21.98 -8.80
C GLY A 16 20.95 -21.56 -7.90
N TYR A 17 21.23 -21.20 -6.68
CA TYR A 17 20.23 -20.52 -5.83
C TYR A 17 20.08 -19.08 -6.32
N THR A 18 19.00 -18.79 -7.02
CA THR A 18 18.60 -17.41 -7.29
C THR A 18 17.96 -16.83 -6.05
N GLN A 19 18.70 -16.03 -5.30
CA GLN A 19 18.10 -15.20 -4.26
C GLN A 19 17.33 -14.07 -4.95
N ALA A 20 16.02 -14.03 -4.74
CA ALA A 20 15.21 -12.87 -5.14
C ALA A 20 15.66 -11.68 -4.28
N GLN A 21 16.33 -10.71 -4.90
CA GLN A 21 16.75 -9.49 -4.23
C GLN A 21 15.58 -8.51 -4.24
N PHE A 22 14.90 -8.38 -3.09
CA PHE A 22 13.85 -7.39 -2.92
C PHE A 22 14.47 -5.99 -2.77
N LYS A 23 14.03 -5.05 -3.59
CA LYS A 23 14.41 -3.64 -3.48
C LYS A 23 13.31 -2.90 -2.72
N ASN A 24 13.66 -2.31 -1.59
CA ASN A 24 12.74 -1.42 -0.88
C ASN A 24 12.53 -0.13 -1.68
N LEU A 25 11.27 0.28 -1.82
CA LEU A 25 10.88 1.53 -2.45
C LEU A 25 10.27 2.45 -1.40
N ILE A 26 10.77 3.66 -1.31
CA ILE A 26 10.18 4.70 -0.45
C ILE A 26 9.05 5.35 -1.23
N ILE A 27 7.80 5.17 -0.78
CA ILE A 27 6.60 5.70 -1.43
C ILE A 27 6.04 6.95 -0.73
N ALA A 28 6.49 7.23 0.49
CA ALA A 28 6.16 8.42 1.24
C ALA A 28 7.35 8.85 2.11
N THR A 29 7.56 10.15 2.22
CA THR A 29 8.55 10.77 3.09
C THR A 29 7.88 11.80 3.97
N GLN A 30 8.55 12.14 5.07
CA GLN A 30 8.14 13.29 5.87
C GLN A 30 8.37 14.57 5.08
N VAL A 31 7.38 15.46 5.11
CA VAL A 31 7.44 16.81 4.56
C VAL A 31 7.31 17.76 5.73
N GLU A 32 8.10 18.85 5.74
CA GLU A 32 8.02 19.87 6.78
C GLU A 32 6.61 20.48 6.84
N GLY A 33 6.08 20.66 8.05
CA GLY A 33 4.73 21.17 8.27
C GLY A 33 3.59 20.18 8.00
N VAL A 34 3.90 18.94 7.60
CA VAL A 34 2.95 17.87 7.37
C VAL A 34 3.19 16.72 8.36
N TYR A 35 2.11 16.12 8.84
CA TYR A 35 2.23 14.96 9.73
C TYR A 35 3.06 13.85 9.07
N PRO A 36 3.97 13.17 9.80
CA PRO A 36 4.76 12.10 9.22
C PRO A 36 3.88 10.94 8.74
N PRO A 37 4.31 10.17 7.73
CA PRO A 37 3.56 9.02 7.23
C PRO A 37 3.68 7.83 8.21
N LEU A 38 2.83 7.81 9.22
CA LEU A 38 2.75 6.76 10.24
C LEU A 38 1.54 5.86 9.99
N GLU A 39 1.48 4.71 10.68
CA GLU A 39 0.34 3.79 10.72
C GLU A 39 -0.18 3.39 9.34
N PRO A 40 0.68 2.88 8.45
CA PRO A 40 0.27 2.60 7.08
C PRO A 40 -0.70 1.43 7.00
N SER A 41 -1.75 1.60 6.19
CA SER A 41 -2.62 0.52 5.74
C SER A 41 -2.56 0.44 4.22
N ILE A 42 -2.48 -0.78 3.65
CA ILE A 42 -2.31 -0.98 2.21
C ILE A 42 -3.26 -2.05 1.69
N ALA A 43 -3.83 -1.81 0.51
CA ALA A 43 -4.65 -2.79 -0.20
C ALA A 43 -4.25 -2.86 -1.69
N ILE A 44 -4.31 -4.07 -2.25
CA ILE A 44 -4.10 -4.32 -3.67
C ILE A 44 -5.45 -4.55 -4.31
N ASN A 45 -5.69 -3.92 -5.47
CA ASN A 45 -6.90 -4.14 -6.25
C ASN A 45 -7.00 -5.63 -6.66
N ARG A 46 -8.09 -6.27 -6.27
CA ARG A 46 -8.28 -7.71 -6.51
C ARG A 46 -8.51 -8.05 -7.97
N LYS A 47 -8.87 -7.08 -8.81
CA LYS A 47 -9.03 -7.22 -10.27
C LYS A 47 -7.79 -6.85 -11.06
N ASP A 48 -7.05 -5.85 -10.57
CA ASP A 48 -5.84 -5.35 -11.23
C ASP A 48 -4.72 -5.19 -10.20
N PRO A 49 -3.83 -6.17 -10.05
CA PRO A 49 -2.74 -6.12 -9.07
C PRO A 49 -1.73 -4.98 -9.28
N LYS A 50 -1.78 -4.28 -10.43
CA LYS A 50 -0.97 -3.09 -10.66
C LYS A 50 -1.51 -1.86 -9.93
N ASN A 51 -2.79 -1.88 -9.54
CA ASN A 51 -3.39 -0.80 -8.78
C ASN A 51 -3.35 -1.13 -7.28
N ILE A 52 -2.64 -0.30 -6.54
CA ILE A 52 -2.40 -0.45 -5.10
C ILE A 52 -2.70 0.90 -4.44
N VAL A 53 -3.37 0.86 -3.30
CA VAL A 53 -3.70 2.04 -2.50
C VAL A 53 -3.16 1.86 -1.08
N ALA A 54 -2.53 2.88 -0.56
CA ALA A 54 -2.09 2.98 0.83
C ALA A 54 -2.66 4.23 1.49
N GLY A 55 -3.08 4.09 2.74
CA GLY A 55 -3.44 5.19 3.62
C GLY A 55 -2.37 5.38 4.68
N VAL A 56 -2.10 6.62 5.06
CA VAL A 56 -1.24 6.97 6.20
C VAL A 56 -1.85 8.12 6.97
N VAL A 57 -1.56 8.22 8.25
CA VAL A 57 -2.04 9.34 9.06
C VAL A 57 -1.48 10.69 8.53
N LEU A 58 -2.25 11.79 8.60
CA LEU A 58 -3.64 11.81 9.09
C LEU A 58 -4.61 11.45 7.95
N ASP A 59 -4.43 12.03 6.76
CA ASP A 59 -5.39 12.12 5.67
C ASP A 59 -4.76 11.87 4.29
N ARG A 60 -3.53 11.30 4.23
CA ARG A 60 -2.86 11.06 2.96
C ARG A 60 -3.21 9.69 2.39
N VAL A 61 -3.60 9.71 1.12
CA VAL A 61 -3.76 8.52 0.29
C VAL A 61 -2.64 8.48 -0.73
N ILE A 62 -1.98 7.35 -0.84
CA ILE A 62 -0.87 7.10 -1.76
C ILE A 62 -1.29 5.96 -2.66
N TYR A 63 -1.24 6.13 -3.97
CA TYR A 63 -1.69 5.09 -4.89
C TYR A 63 -0.80 4.96 -6.13
N THR A 64 -0.84 3.77 -6.72
CA THR A 64 -0.21 3.45 -8.00
C THR A 64 -1.20 2.72 -8.90
N LYS A 65 -1.03 2.85 -10.22
CA LYS A 65 -1.77 2.10 -11.24
C LYS A 65 -0.85 1.34 -12.21
N ASP A 66 0.44 1.31 -11.91
CA ASP A 66 1.48 0.71 -12.76
C ASP A 66 2.32 -0.35 -12.05
N GLY A 67 1.81 -0.88 -10.94
CA GLY A 67 2.48 -1.91 -10.15
C GLY A 67 3.61 -1.37 -9.27
N GLY A 68 3.55 -0.09 -8.91
CA GLY A 68 4.51 0.54 -8.02
C GLY A 68 5.70 1.18 -8.73
N LEU A 69 5.68 1.29 -10.07
CA LEU A 69 6.71 2.01 -10.81
C LEU A 69 6.64 3.52 -10.55
N SER A 70 5.41 4.05 -10.43
CA SER A 70 5.17 5.42 -10.00
C SER A 70 4.07 5.48 -8.94
N TRP A 71 4.14 6.48 -8.06
CA TRP A 71 3.19 6.69 -6.99
C TRP A 71 2.71 8.14 -6.98
N LYS A 72 1.42 8.29 -6.71
CA LYS A 72 0.77 9.60 -6.54
C LYS A 72 0.24 9.71 -5.12
N THR A 73 0.17 10.95 -4.63
CA THR A 73 -0.37 11.24 -3.31
C THR A 73 -1.53 12.21 -3.45
N THR A 74 -2.63 11.93 -2.77
CA THR A 74 -3.79 12.81 -2.62
C THR A 74 -4.12 12.98 -1.15
N GLN A 75 -4.91 14.00 -0.83
CA GLN A 75 -5.42 14.25 0.50
C GLN A 75 -6.87 13.76 0.57
N LEU A 76 -7.16 12.90 1.54
CA LEU A 76 -8.51 12.45 1.82
C LEU A 76 -9.30 13.60 2.46
N GLN A 77 -10.52 13.86 1.99
CA GLN A 77 -11.40 14.89 2.53
C GLN A 77 -12.72 14.27 2.98
N SER A 78 -13.26 14.76 4.08
CA SER A 78 -14.55 14.33 4.62
C SER A 78 -15.27 15.51 5.26
N ALA A 79 -16.58 15.55 5.09
CA ALA A 79 -17.44 16.50 5.83
C ALA A 79 -17.41 16.26 7.35
N PHE A 80 -16.92 15.09 7.77
CA PHE A 80 -16.75 14.74 9.18
C PHE A 80 -15.31 14.93 9.67
N GLY A 81 -14.43 15.57 8.87
CA GLY A 81 -12.99 15.60 9.15
C GLY A 81 -12.29 14.24 8.94
N VAL A 82 -10.98 14.26 8.96
CA VAL A 82 -10.14 13.05 8.85
C VAL A 82 -9.05 13.13 9.92
N TYR A 83 -9.06 12.19 10.87
CA TYR A 83 -8.04 12.15 11.92
C TYR A 83 -6.93 11.12 11.65
N GLY A 84 -7.22 10.09 10.89
CA GLY A 84 -6.24 9.03 10.61
C GLY A 84 -6.73 7.65 11.05
N ASP A 85 -5.83 6.84 11.58
CA ASP A 85 -6.01 5.42 11.87
C ASP A 85 -6.57 4.67 10.65
N PRO A 86 -5.88 4.74 9.51
CA PRO A 86 -6.41 4.26 8.25
C PRO A 86 -6.55 2.74 8.24
N ALA A 87 -7.68 2.24 7.69
CA ALA A 87 -7.80 0.86 7.25
C ALA A 87 -8.30 0.86 5.81
N VAL A 88 -7.54 0.26 4.90
CA VAL A 88 -7.86 0.22 3.47
C VAL A 88 -8.10 -1.22 3.04
N ILE A 89 -9.20 -1.45 2.32
CA ILE A 89 -9.51 -2.75 1.73
C ILE A 89 -9.91 -2.59 0.27
N SER A 90 -9.83 -3.67 -0.50
CA SER A 90 -10.36 -3.76 -1.87
C SER A 90 -11.36 -4.90 -1.99
N ASP A 91 -12.46 -4.66 -2.69
CA ASP A 91 -13.47 -5.68 -2.97
C ASP A 91 -13.18 -6.46 -4.27
N VAL A 92 -14.05 -7.45 -4.55
CA VAL A 92 -13.92 -8.30 -5.75
C VAL A 92 -14.21 -7.56 -7.06
N LYS A 93 -14.78 -6.36 -6.99
CA LYS A 93 -15.03 -5.51 -8.16
C LYS A 93 -13.84 -4.61 -8.48
N GLY A 94 -12.87 -4.50 -7.55
CA GLY A 94 -11.71 -3.64 -7.65
C GLY A 94 -11.93 -2.25 -7.07
N ASP A 95 -13.04 -2.04 -6.38
CA ASP A 95 -13.29 -0.82 -5.64
C ASP A 95 -12.50 -0.83 -4.32
N PHE A 96 -12.09 0.35 -3.85
CA PHE A 96 -11.44 0.50 -2.56
C PHE A 96 -12.35 1.15 -1.55
N TYR A 97 -12.17 0.77 -0.29
CA TYR A 97 -12.84 1.35 0.86
C TYR A 97 -11.79 1.79 1.87
N TYR A 98 -11.88 3.04 2.28
CA TYR A 98 -10.99 3.67 3.23
C TYR A 98 -11.77 4.01 4.50
N PHE A 99 -11.38 3.40 5.60
CA PHE A 99 -11.93 3.66 6.92
C PHE A 99 -10.99 4.61 7.65
N HIS A 100 -11.53 5.61 8.32
CA HIS A 100 -10.75 6.56 9.10
C HIS A 100 -11.56 7.07 10.29
N LEU A 101 -10.88 7.58 11.29
CA LEU A 101 -11.51 8.29 12.39
C LEU A 101 -11.97 9.68 11.92
N ALA A 102 -13.14 10.11 12.41
CA ALA A 102 -13.63 11.46 12.18
C ALA A 102 -12.90 12.48 13.06
N ASP A 103 -12.84 13.71 12.61
CA ASP A 103 -12.41 14.87 13.38
C ASP A 103 -13.28 16.08 13.03
N PRO A 104 -14.57 16.08 13.46
CA PRO A 104 -15.50 17.13 13.04
C PRO A 104 -15.12 18.53 13.54
N SER A 105 -14.31 18.60 14.60
CA SER A 105 -13.82 19.88 15.12
C SER A 105 -12.56 20.39 14.40
N GLY A 106 -11.81 19.50 13.72
CA GLY A 106 -10.50 19.79 13.17
C GLY A 106 -9.41 20.01 14.21
N GLN A 107 -9.66 19.66 15.47
CA GLN A 107 -8.75 19.90 16.60
C GLN A 107 -8.12 18.62 17.15
N GLY A 108 -8.44 17.47 16.58
CA GLY A 108 -7.92 16.17 17.01
C GLY A 108 -8.23 15.89 18.46
N ARG A 109 -7.25 15.37 19.18
CA ARG A 109 -7.40 14.98 20.59
C ARG A 109 -7.49 16.14 21.59
N SER A 110 -7.51 17.37 21.13
CA SER A 110 -7.46 18.54 22.01
C SER A 110 -8.81 18.90 22.65
N ASN A 111 -9.88 18.15 22.33
CA ASN A 111 -11.21 18.53 22.79
C ASN A 111 -12.14 17.31 22.91
N ASP A 112 -13.18 17.43 23.75
CA ASP A 112 -14.06 16.33 24.11
C ASP A 112 -14.97 15.81 22.98
N ALA A 113 -15.08 16.55 21.89
CA ALA A 113 -15.93 16.20 20.73
C ALA A 113 -15.19 15.49 19.59
N TRP A 114 -13.95 15.10 19.81
CA TRP A 114 -13.12 14.45 18.80
C TRP A 114 -13.43 12.95 18.63
N LEU A 115 -13.15 12.41 17.45
CA LEU A 115 -13.16 10.98 17.14
C LEU A 115 -14.47 10.26 17.55
N ASP A 116 -15.60 10.88 17.22
CA ASP A 116 -16.92 10.37 17.62
C ASP A 116 -17.43 9.20 16.76
N ARG A 117 -16.80 8.94 15.61
CA ARG A 117 -17.22 7.91 14.66
C ARG A 117 -16.11 7.43 13.74
N ILE A 118 -16.34 6.29 13.11
CA ILE A 118 -15.56 5.80 11.97
C ILE A 118 -16.32 6.18 10.71
N VAL A 119 -15.62 6.81 9.75
CA VAL A 119 -16.11 7.15 8.44
C VAL A 119 -15.59 6.16 7.43
N VAL A 120 -16.44 5.77 6.47
CA VAL A 120 -16.07 4.93 5.32
C VAL A 120 -16.20 5.75 4.06
N GLN A 121 -15.15 5.80 3.27
CA GLN A 121 -15.17 6.39 1.94
C GLN A 121 -14.86 5.33 0.90
N LYS A 122 -15.46 5.45 -0.28
CA LYS A 122 -15.30 4.51 -1.37
C LYS A 122 -14.65 5.18 -2.57
N SER A 123 -13.69 4.50 -3.20
CA SER A 123 -13.11 4.86 -4.49
C SER A 123 -13.44 3.80 -5.53
N THR A 124 -13.89 4.22 -6.69
CA THR A 124 -14.16 3.36 -7.87
C THR A 124 -13.19 3.62 -9.02
N ASP A 125 -12.24 4.52 -8.83
CA ASP A 125 -11.26 4.96 -9.82
C ASP A 125 -9.80 4.61 -9.45
N GLY A 126 -9.64 3.68 -8.51
CA GLY A 126 -8.32 3.18 -8.13
C GLY A 126 -7.58 4.05 -7.11
N GLY A 127 -8.29 4.83 -6.31
CA GLY A 127 -7.74 5.65 -5.23
C GLY A 127 -7.50 7.11 -5.60
N GLU A 128 -7.93 7.54 -6.79
CA GLU A 128 -7.77 8.94 -7.24
C GLU A 128 -8.77 9.86 -6.55
N SER A 129 -10.03 9.43 -6.44
CA SER A 129 -11.08 10.16 -5.75
C SER A 129 -11.88 9.26 -4.80
N TRP A 130 -12.52 9.90 -3.83
CA TRP A 130 -13.21 9.22 -2.74
C TRP A 130 -14.58 9.83 -2.48
#